data_8f5cea6be30234ce6353080971e0e03f
#
_entry.id   8f5cea6be30234ce6353080971e0e03f
#
_cell.length_a   1.000
_cell.length_b   1.000
_cell.length_c   1.000
_cell.angle_alpha   90.00
_cell.angle_beta   90.00
_cell.angle_gamma   90.00
#
_symmetry.space_group_name_H-M   'P 1'
#
loop_
_entity.id
_entity.type
_entity.pdbx_description
1 polymer ?
#
loop_
_entity_poly.entity_id
_entity_poly.type
_entity_poly.pdbx_seq_one_letter_code
_entity_poly.pdbx_strand_id
1 'polypeptide(L)'
;ALWTGRRFAWIPAPDAPASHTLVSWGSADQLVGGGAVVSASRYAARTIELSWSNLTRSELLLIQDMLTWAGEDEIIYRDDMNSGGNILSPFLGRPHLHADSLTPLAYDDKGTVLGRTVDVNNGPLKALEFTGAQAADGRPHVYREHVLIPPGADMHIVASGALTAPGLIQVTGGVNISSAAITRIPGLDDAPRIVDVTVTAPAVADQVLTWVRAAFTARGGAAPDLWPYATPEGFGSMRVEPGSLAVTGVNPAYGLFSATVTLREVWPWL
;
A
#
# COMPACT_ATOMS: atom_id res chain seq x y z
N ALA A 1 -4.21 11.08 8.10
CA ALA A 1 -2.82 11.19 8.58
C ALA A 1 -1.86 11.18 7.40
N LEU A 2 -0.81 11.98 7.48
CA LEU A 2 0.33 11.93 6.57
C LEU A 2 1.56 11.42 7.33
N TRP A 3 2.32 10.57 6.67
CA TRP A 3 3.58 10.07 7.18
C TRP A 3 4.61 9.98 6.05
N THR A 4 5.80 10.49 6.33
CA THR A 4 7.01 10.25 5.56
C THR A 4 7.92 9.37 6.40
N GLY A 5 8.83 8.61 5.84
CA GLY A 5 9.65 7.64 6.57
C GLY A 5 10.29 8.13 7.89
N ARG A 6 10.31 9.45 8.12
CA ARG A 6 10.92 10.09 9.34
C ARG A 6 9.96 10.96 10.13
N ARG A 7 8.78 11.31 9.59
CA ARG A 7 7.85 12.25 10.21
C ARG A 7 6.42 11.76 10.08
N PHE A 8 5.65 12.01 11.12
CA PHE A 8 4.23 11.75 11.18
C PHE A 8 3.51 13.00 11.61
N ALA A 9 2.39 13.31 10.96
CA ALA A 9 1.48 14.36 11.41
C ALA A 9 0.01 13.98 11.22
N TRP A 10 -0.80 14.30 12.19
CA TRP A 10 -2.23 14.43 12.02
C TRP A 10 -2.49 15.73 11.28
N ILE A 11 -2.90 15.64 10.04
CA ILE A 11 -3.34 16.79 9.27
C ILE A 11 -4.84 16.99 9.46
N PRO A 12 -5.36 18.23 9.29
CA PRO A 12 -6.80 18.47 9.24
C PRO A 12 -7.47 17.53 8.23
N ALA A 13 -8.72 17.15 8.50
CA ALA A 13 -9.48 16.37 7.54
C ALA A 13 -9.67 17.19 6.25
N PRO A 14 -9.43 16.61 5.07
CA PRO A 14 -9.75 17.27 3.82
C PRO A 14 -11.26 17.56 3.72
N ASP A 15 -11.62 18.61 3.01
CA ASP A 15 -13.01 18.92 2.68
C ASP A 15 -13.53 17.88 1.69
N ALA A 16 -14.68 17.28 1.94
CA ALA A 16 -15.37 16.30 1.12
C ALA A 16 -14.50 15.11 0.66
N PRO A 17 -15.06 13.97 0.30
CA PRO A 17 -14.28 12.77 0.09
C PRO A 17 -13.15 13.04 -0.90
N ALA A 18 -11.93 12.69 -0.50
CA ALA A 18 -10.78 12.73 -1.38
C ALA A 18 -11.15 12.05 -2.71
N SER A 19 -10.98 12.77 -3.81
CA SER A 19 -11.26 12.20 -5.13
C SER A 19 -10.20 11.16 -5.45
N HIS A 20 -10.60 9.91 -5.58
CA HIS A 20 -9.73 8.83 -5.98
C HIS A 20 -9.91 8.53 -7.46
N THR A 21 -8.89 8.76 -8.26
CA THR A 21 -8.90 8.46 -9.68
C THR A 21 -7.88 7.35 -9.97
N LEU A 22 -8.32 6.32 -10.68
CA LEU A 22 -7.42 5.31 -11.22
C LEU A 22 -6.94 5.77 -12.60
N VAL A 23 -5.66 6.01 -12.73
CA VAL A 23 -5.04 6.37 -14.02
C VAL A 23 -4.35 5.14 -14.58
N SER A 24 -4.95 4.55 -15.60
CA SER A 24 -4.27 3.52 -16.40
C SER A 24 -3.43 4.19 -17.47
N TRP A 25 -2.18 3.79 -17.58
CA TRP A 25 -1.30 4.22 -18.67
C TRP A 25 -1.54 3.29 -19.85
N GLY A 26 -1.81 3.87 -21.00
CA GLY A 26 -1.99 3.08 -22.22
C GLY A 26 -2.10 3.97 -23.45
N SER A 27 -1.77 3.41 -24.60
CA SER A 27 -2.09 3.97 -25.91
C SER A 27 -3.09 3.08 -26.62
N ALA A 28 -4.00 3.69 -27.36
CA ALA A 28 -4.85 2.99 -28.30
C ALA A 28 -4.44 3.42 -29.72
N ASP A 29 -3.78 2.53 -30.45
CA ASP A 29 -3.39 2.76 -31.82
C ASP A 29 -4.44 2.15 -32.77
N GLN A 30 -5.01 3.00 -33.62
CA GLN A 30 -6.01 2.57 -34.59
C GLN A 30 -5.29 1.95 -35.80
N LEU A 31 -5.64 0.71 -36.10
CA LEU A 31 -5.08 0.01 -37.26
C LEU A 31 -5.80 0.45 -38.55
N VAL A 32 -5.04 0.53 -39.65
CA VAL A 32 -5.53 0.92 -40.98
C VAL A 32 -6.69 0.03 -41.48
N GLY A 33 -6.90 -1.14 -40.89
CA GLY A 33 -7.97 -2.07 -41.20
C GLY A 33 -9.22 -1.98 -40.30
N GLY A 34 -9.35 -0.94 -39.47
CA GLY A 34 -10.52 -0.71 -38.61
C GLY A 34 -10.50 -1.43 -37.24
N GLY A 35 -9.39 -2.05 -36.88
CA GLY A 35 -9.16 -2.54 -35.51
C GLY A 35 -8.36 -1.54 -34.66
N ALA A 36 -8.34 -1.71 -33.35
CA ALA A 36 -7.47 -0.96 -32.46
C ALA A 36 -6.59 -1.92 -31.67
N VAL A 37 -5.29 -1.60 -31.55
CA VAL A 37 -4.38 -2.21 -30.59
C VAL A 37 -4.37 -1.33 -29.36
N VAL A 38 -4.83 -1.87 -28.26
CA VAL A 38 -4.78 -1.18 -26.97
C VAL A 38 -3.63 -1.76 -26.18
N SER A 39 -2.58 -0.95 -25.96
CA SER A 39 -1.57 -1.26 -24.96
C SER A 39 -1.95 -0.53 -23.69
N ALA A 40 -2.33 -1.26 -22.67
CA ALA A 40 -2.61 -0.71 -21.36
C ALA A 40 -1.57 -1.21 -20.36
N SER A 41 -1.13 -0.33 -19.47
CA SER A 41 -0.36 -0.75 -18.31
C SER A 41 -1.18 -1.78 -17.53
N ARG A 42 -0.53 -2.86 -17.09
CA ARG A 42 -1.16 -3.86 -16.24
C ARG A 42 -1.63 -3.30 -14.89
N TYR A 43 -1.16 -2.10 -14.56
CA TYR A 43 -1.41 -1.46 -13.28
C TYR A 43 -1.92 -0.04 -13.49
N ALA A 44 -3.02 0.27 -12.84
CA ALA A 44 -3.50 1.63 -12.71
C ALA A 44 -2.89 2.25 -11.44
N ALA A 45 -2.20 3.37 -11.58
CA ALA A 45 -1.78 4.15 -10.42
C ALA A 45 -2.95 4.97 -9.90
N ARG A 46 -3.05 5.11 -8.58
CA ARG A 46 -4.06 5.98 -7.99
C ARG A 46 -3.55 7.40 -7.92
N THR A 47 -4.46 8.33 -8.18
CA THR A 47 -4.26 9.74 -7.93
C THR A 47 -5.31 10.16 -6.91
N ILE A 48 -4.88 10.85 -5.87
CA ILE A 48 -5.74 11.36 -4.81
C ILE A 48 -5.62 12.88 -4.82
N GLU A 49 -6.74 13.56 -4.99
CA GLU A 49 -6.82 15.00 -4.83
C GLU A 49 -7.36 15.32 -3.44
N LEU A 50 -6.59 16.09 -2.68
CA LEU A 50 -6.93 16.56 -1.35
C LEU A 50 -7.16 18.06 -1.41
N SER A 51 -8.24 18.52 -0.81
CA SER A 51 -8.55 19.94 -0.69
C SER A 51 -8.92 20.29 0.74
N TRP A 52 -8.54 21.47 1.16
CA TRP A 52 -8.90 22.04 2.46
C TRP A 52 -9.36 23.47 2.28
N SER A 53 -10.43 23.83 2.97
CA SER A 53 -10.88 25.19 3.12
C SER A 53 -10.75 25.62 4.58
N ASN A 54 -10.64 26.92 4.79
CA ASN A 54 -10.61 27.53 6.13
C ASN A 54 -9.48 27.03 7.06
N LEU A 55 -8.33 26.65 6.48
CA LEU A 55 -7.15 26.33 7.27
C LEU A 55 -6.64 27.55 8.04
N THR A 56 -6.29 27.34 9.29
CA THR A 56 -5.49 28.30 10.04
C THR A 56 -4.07 28.33 9.47
N ARG A 57 -3.32 29.38 9.78
CA ARG A 57 -1.92 29.49 9.35
C ARG A 57 -1.05 28.34 9.87
N SER A 58 -1.29 27.88 11.10
CA SER A 58 -0.55 26.76 11.69
C SER A 58 -0.84 25.42 10.99
N GLU A 59 -2.09 25.16 10.65
CA GLU A 59 -2.49 23.97 9.90
C GLU A 59 -1.93 23.98 8.47
N LEU A 60 -1.98 25.15 7.81
CA LEU A 60 -1.38 25.31 6.50
C LEU A 60 0.12 25.04 6.53
N LEU A 61 0.85 25.62 7.49
CA LEU A 61 2.29 25.41 7.64
C LEU A 61 2.62 23.94 7.92
N LEU A 62 1.79 23.26 8.73
CA LEU A 62 1.95 21.82 8.97
C LEU A 62 1.80 21.00 7.69
N ILE A 63 0.77 21.30 6.89
CA ILE A 63 0.54 20.63 5.60
C ILE A 63 1.71 20.91 4.64
N GLN A 64 2.12 22.17 4.52
CA GLN A 64 3.24 22.56 3.65
C GLN A 64 4.55 21.89 4.07
N ASP A 65 4.86 21.86 5.39
CA ASP A 65 6.05 21.21 5.91
C ASP A 65 6.05 19.72 5.58
N MET A 66 4.95 19.02 5.82
CA MET A 66 4.83 17.60 5.52
C MET A 66 4.96 17.30 4.03
N LEU A 67 4.33 18.11 3.17
CA LEU A 67 4.36 17.91 1.71
C LEU A 67 5.70 18.32 1.08
N THR A 68 6.40 19.31 1.64
CA THR A 68 7.73 19.73 1.17
C THR A 68 8.77 18.65 1.46
N TRP A 69 8.70 18.05 2.65
CA TRP A 69 9.57 16.91 2.99
C TRP A 69 9.29 15.67 2.14
N ALA A 70 8.07 15.54 1.65
CA ALA A 70 7.68 14.48 0.74
C ALA A 70 8.19 14.65 -0.70
N GLY A 71 8.83 15.75 -1.03
CA GLY A 71 9.46 15.94 -2.34
C GLY A 71 10.61 14.97 -2.60
N GLU A 72 11.25 14.48 -1.55
CA GLU A 72 12.36 13.53 -1.61
C GLU A 72 11.97 12.12 -1.11
N ASP A 73 11.00 12.04 -0.19
CA ASP A 73 10.55 10.78 0.42
C ASP A 73 9.13 10.41 -0.02
N GLU A 74 8.83 9.13 0.04
CA GLU A 74 7.47 8.62 -0.17
C GLU A 74 6.55 9.03 0.98
N ILE A 75 5.32 9.38 0.63
CA ILE A 75 4.25 9.69 1.57
C ILE A 75 3.37 8.47 1.74
N ILE A 76 3.02 8.15 2.96
CA ILE A 76 1.90 7.29 3.24
C ILE A 76 0.73 8.14 3.69
N TYR A 77 -0.30 8.21 2.86
CA TYR A 77 -1.57 8.85 3.17
C TYR A 77 -2.59 7.80 3.60
N ARG A 78 -3.24 8.06 4.72
CA ARG A 78 -4.33 7.21 5.23
C ARG A 78 -5.51 8.08 5.62
N ASP A 79 -6.68 7.70 5.21
CA ASP A 79 -7.94 8.31 5.61
C ASP A 79 -8.94 7.27 6.15
N ASP A 80 -9.97 7.74 6.82
CA ASP A 80 -10.99 6.86 7.43
C ASP A 80 -11.90 6.22 6.36
N MET A 81 -11.98 6.79 5.17
CA MET A 81 -12.74 6.25 4.05
C MET A 81 -12.20 4.91 3.57
N ASN A 82 -10.92 4.64 3.85
CA ASN A 82 -10.24 3.42 3.48
C ASN A 82 -10.10 2.43 4.65
N SER A 83 -10.74 2.69 5.78
CA SER A 83 -10.68 1.81 6.96
C SER A 83 -11.22 0.40 6.68
N GLY A 84 -12.14 0.24 5.72
CA GLY A 84 -12.61 -1.07 5.24
C GLY A 84 -11.77 -1.66 4.09
N GLY A 85 -10.78 -0.93 3.57
CA GLY A 85 -9.87 -1.39 2.54
C GLY A 85 -8.60 -2.03 3.09
N ASN A 86 -7.80 -2.62 2.20
CA ASN A 86 -6.49 -3.12 2.57
C ASN A 86 -5.51 -1.95 2.76
N ILE A 87 -4.96 -1.80 3.96
CA ILE A 87 -3.97 -0.74 4.26
C ILE A 87 -2.55 -1.08 3.79
N LEU A 88 -2.33 -2.29 3.30
CA LEU A 88 -1.06 -2.74 2.75
C LEU A 88 -0.93 -2.33 1.28
N SER A 89 0.29 -2.38 0.77
CA SER A 89 0.55 -2.10 -0.64
C SER A 89 -0.14 -3.09 -1.57
N PRO A 90 -0.32 -2.73 -2.84
CA PRO A 90 -0.78 -3.67 -3.86
C PRO A 90 0.08 -4.92 -3.98
N PHE A 91 1.38 -4.85 -3.70
CA PHE A 91 2.28 -6.01 -3.73
C PHE A 91 1.94 -7.06 -2.67
N LEU A 92 1.48 -6.66 -1.49
CA LEU A 92 0.96 -7.58 -0.48
C LEU A 92 -0.50 -7.95 -0.75
N GLY A 93 -1.30 -6.99 -1.22
CA GLY A 93 -2.69 -7.24 -1.61
C GLY A 93 -2.83 -8.18 -2.81
N ARG A 94 -1.87 -8.16 -3.72
CA ARG A 94 -1.79 -8.98 -4.96
C ARG A 94 -0.38 -9.55 -5.13
N PRO A 95 0.02 -10.55 -4.37
CA PRO A 95 1.40 -11.03 -4.36
C PRO A 95 1.93 -11.54 -5.71
N HIS A 96 1.06 -11.96 -6.64
CA HIS A 96 1.46 -12.34 -7.98
C HIS A 96 2.17 -11.21 -8.74
N LEU A 97 1.96 -9.94 -8.35
CA LEU A 97 2.65 -8.79 -8.92
C LEU A 97 4.17 -8.87 -8.74
N HIS A 98 4.65 -9.58 -7.72
CA HIS A 98 6.08 -9.81 -7.54
C HIS A 98 6.69 -10.61 -8.70
N ALA A 99 5.98 -11.63 -9.18
CA ALA A 99 6.42 -12.41 -10.33
C ALA A 99 6.30 -11.61 -11.64
N ASP A 100 5.21 -10.86 -11.79
CA ASP A 100 4.94 -10.05 -12.99
C ASP A 100 5.92 -8.87 -13.14
N SER A 101 6.43 -8.33 -12.02
CA SER A 101 7.33 -7.17 -11.97
C SER A 101 8.80 -7.55 -11.73
N LEU A 102 9.12 -8.83 -11.73
CA LEU A 102 10.49 -9.35 -11.52
C LEU A 102 11.14 -8.84 -10.22
N THR A 103 10.35 -8.73 -9.16
CA THR A 103 10.86 -8.21 -7.88
C THR A 103 11.69 -9.24 -7.12
N PRO A 104 12.52 -8.81 -6.14
CA PRO A 104 13.37 -9.72 -5.37
C PRO A 104 12.66 -10.87 -4.64
N LEU A 105 11.35 -10.76 -4.37
CA LEU A 105 10.60 -11.87 -3.75
C LEU A 105 10.36 -13.03 -4.72
N ALA A 106 10.27 -12.77 -6.02
CA ALA A 106 10.01 -13.76 -7.05
C ALA A 106 11.27 -14.14 -7.88
N TYR A 107 12.29 -13.29 -7.86
CA TYR A 107 13.54 -13.47 -8.62
C TYR A 107 14.74 -13.04 -7.79
N ASP A 108 15.87 -13.72 -7.95
CA ASP A 108 17.15 -13.25 -7.42
C ASP A 108 17.92 -12.41 -8.47
N ASP A 109 19.03 -11.81 -8.05
CA ASP A 109 19.89 -10.98 -8.91
C ASP A 109 20.51 -11.74 -10.09
N LYS A 110 20.45 -13.07 -10.08
CA LYS A 110 20.96 -13.95 -11.14
C LYS A 110 19.85 -14.51 -12.02
N GLY A 111 18.59 -14.09 -11.79
CA GLY A 111 17.44 -14.54 -12.55
C GLY A 111 16.87 -15.90 -12.10
N THR A 112 17.25 -16.41 -10.93
CA THR A 112 16.63 -17.60 -10.37
C THR A 112 15.18 -17.31 -10.05
N VAL A 113 14.25 -18.14 -10.53
CA VAL A 113 12.81 -17.99 -10.27
C VAL A 113 12.49 -18.55 -8.89
N LEU A 114 12.18 -17.67 -7.95
CA LEU A 114 11.79 -18.00 -6.58
C LEU A 114 10.27 -18.12 -6.43
N GLY A 115 9.52 -17.45 -7.32
CA GLY A 115 8.07 -17.46 -7.34
C GLY A 115 7.51 -17.24 -8.73
N ARG A 116 6.32 -17.75 -8.98
CA ARG A 116 5.60 -17.61 -10.26
C ARG A 116 4.13 -17.28 -10.04
N THR A 117 3.52 -16.62 -11.02
CA THR A 117 2.07 -16.38 -11.02
C THR A 117 1.33 -17.67 -11.36
N VAL A 118 0.31 -18.00 -10.56
CA VAL A 118 -0.59 -19.13 -10.79
C VAL A 118 -2.05 -18.69 -10.66
N ASP A 119 -2.94 -19.39 -11.35
CA ASP A 119 -4.37 -19.18 -11.23
C ASP A 119 -4.93 -20.00 -10.04
N VAL A 120 -5.71 -19.35 -9.20
CA VAL A 120 -6.33 -20.01 -8.05
C VAL A 120 -7.61 -20.72 -8.51
N ASN A 121 -7.67 -22.03 -8.30
CA ASN A 121 -8.82 -22.87 -8.65
C ASN A 121 -9.30 -22.70 -10.10
N ASN A 122 -8.40 -22.48 -11.05
CA ASN A 122 -8.70 -22.19 -12.44
C ASN A 122 -9.65 -20.98 -12.65
N GLY A 123 -9.70 -20.09 -11.65
CA GLY A 123 -10.51 -18.87 -11.68
C GLY A 123 -9.68 -17.65 -12.09
N PRO A 124 -10.30 -16.47 -12.10
CA PRO A 124 -9.63 -15.22 -12.47
C PRO A 124 -8.67 -14.70 -11.38
N LEU A 125 -8.74 -15.28 -10.19
CA LEU A 125 -7.87 -14.88 -9.07
C LEU A 125 -6.48 -15.45 -9.25
N LYS A 126 -5.48 -14.58 -9.21
CA LYS A 126 -4.06 -14.96 -9.33
C LYS A 126 -3.38 -14.98 -7.97
N ALA A 127 -2.38 -15.83 -7.82
CA ALA A 127 -1.57 -15.95 -6.63
C ALA A 127 -0.09 -16.04 -6.97
N LEU A 128 0.78 -15.84 -5.98
CA LEU A 128 2.21 -16.11 -6.05
C LEU A 128 2.45 -17.50 -5.48
N GLU A 129 2.93 -18.42 -6.31
CA GLU A 129 3.40 -19.74 -5.90
C GLU A 129 4.92 -19.73 -5.79
N PHE A 130 5.44 -20.11 -4.65
CA PHE A 130 6.88 -20.22 -4.42
C PHE A 130 7.41 -21.54 -4.94
N THR A 131 8.50 -21.49 -5.68
CA THR A 131 9.11 -22.67 -6.31
C THR A 131 9.92 -23.53 -5.33
N GLY A 132 10.20 -22.99 -4.14
CA GLY A 132 11.12 -23.62 -3.19
C GLY A 132 12.60 -23.52 -3.59
N ALA A 133 12.90 -22.85 -4.68
CA ALA A 133 14.28 -22.58 -5.07
C ALA A 133 14.93 -21.65 -4.05
N GLN A 134 16.19 -21.90 -3.75
CA GLN A 134 17.00 -20.96 -2.97
C GLN A 134 17.69 -19.98 -3.92
N ALA A 135 17.79 -18.75 -3.50
CA ALA A 135 18.57 -17.77 -4.20
C ALA A 135 20.04 -18.22 -4.33
N ALA A 136 20.66 -17.85 -5.43
CA ALA A 136 22.02 -18.27 -5.75
C ALA A 136 23.08 -17.72 -4.77
N ASP A 137 22.75 -16.69 -4.00
CA ASP A 137 23.60 -16.13 -2.95
C ASP A 137 23.37 -16.80 -1.56
N GLY A 138 22.43 -17.74 -1.48
CA GLY A 138 22.04 -18.44 -0.25
C GLY A 138 21.33 -17.57 0.78
N ARG A 139 20.97 -16.32 0.44
CA ARG A 139 20.26 -15.40 1.33
C ARG A 139 18.74 -15.51 1.17
N PRO A 140 17.97 -15.35 2.25
CA PRO A 140 16.53 -15.26 2.11
C PRO A 140 16.15 -13.98 1.35
N HIS A 141 15.39 -14.14 0.29
CA HIS A 141 14.80 -13.01 -0.41
C HIS A 141 13.55 -12.56 0.32
N VAL A 142 13.53 -11.28 0.67
CA VAL A 142 12.56 -10.72 1.59
C VAL A 142 11.95 -9.46 0.98
N TYR A 143 10.63 -9.42 0.97
CA TYR A 143 9.89 -8.19 0.77
C TYR A 143 9.47 -7.64 2.13
N ARG A 144 9.67 -6.34 2.33
CA ARG A 144 9.35 -5.67 3.58
C ARG A 144 8.53 -4.41 3.30
N GLU A 145 7.45 -4.26 4.04
CA GLU A 145 6.61 -3.08 4.03
C GLU A 145 6.51 -2.49 5.43
N HIS A 146 6.73 -1.18 5.53
CA HIS A 146 6.56 -0.44 6.79
C HIS A 146 5.12 0.02 6.90
N VAL A 147 4.46 -0.34 8.00
CA VAL A 147 3.09 0.06 8.30
C VAL A 147 3.10 0.91 9.57
N LEU A 148 2.49 2.09 9.48
CA LEU A 148 2.27 2.94 10.62
C LEU A 148 0.89 2.62 11.22
N ILE A 149 0.87 2.19 12.47
CA ILE A 149 -0.34 2.05 13.27
C ILE A 149 -0.58 3.41 13.96
N PRO A 150 -1.70 4.10 13.69
CA PRO A 150 -2.01 5.37 14.33
C PRO A 150 -2.13 5.24 15.85
N PRO A 151 -1.96 6.34 16.60
CA PRO A 151 -2.26 6.35 18.03
C PRO A 151 -3.72 5.95 18.30
N GLY A 152 -3.95 5.17 19.34
CA GLY A 152 -5.29 4.71 19.72
C GLY A 152 -5.91 3.66 18.78
N ALA A 153 -5.13 3.10 17.86
CA ALA A 153 -5.58 2.06 16.94
C ALA A 153 -4.84 0.74 17.13
N ASP A 154 -5.45 -0.34 16.66
CA ASP A 154 -4.83 -1.64 16.48
C ASP A 154 -4.86 -2.00 14.99
N MET A 155 -3.85 -2.73 14.53
CA MET A 155 -3.84 -3.33 13.20
C MET A 155 -4.29 -4.79 13.30
N HIS A 156 -5.23 -5.17 12.46
CA HIS A 156 -5.62 -6.56 12.24
C HIS A 156 -5.11 -7.01 10.89
N ILE A 157 -4.43 -8.15 10.84
CA ILE A 157 -3.80 -8.67 9.63
C ILE A 157 -4.11 -10.15 9.44
N VAL A 158 -4.31 -10.55 8.20
CA VAL A 158 -4.54 -11.95 7.81
C VAL A 158 -3.93 -12.19 6.43
N ALA A 159 -3.48 -13.40 6.19
CA ALA A 159 -3.05 -13.87 4.88
C ALA A 159 -4.01 -14.92 4.33
N SER A 160 -4.04 -15.08 3.02
CA SER A 160 -4.78 -16.15 2.34
C SER A 160 -3.85 -16.92 1.42
N GLY A 161 -4.02 -18.23 1.40
CA GLY A 161 -3.26 -19.12 0.56
C GLY A 161 -2.94 -20.46 1.23
N ALA A 162 -2.23 -21.33 0.54
CA ALA A 162 -1.71 -22.58 1.09
C ALA A 162 -0.34 -22.30 1.72
N LEU A 163 -0.33 -21.82 2.96
CA LEU A 163 0.86 -21.38 3.69
C LEU A 163 1.14 -22.35 4.83
N THR A 164 2.06 -23.29 4.62
CA THR A 164 2.47 -24.26 5.64
C THR A 164 3.85 -23.96 6.21
N ALA A 165 4.67 -23.19 5.49
CA ALA A 165 6.00 -22.82 5.95
C ALA A 165 5.88 -21.79 7.12
N PRO A 166 6.44 -22.08 8.30
CA PRO A 166 6.44 -21.14 9.40
C PRO A 166 7.32 -19.94 9.05
N GLY A 167 6.86 -18.74 9.45
CA GLY A 167 7.63 -17.51 9.26
C GLY A 167 7.64 -16.96 7.84
N LEU A 168 6.82 -17.48 6.93
CA LEU A 168 6.70 -16.94 5.58
C LEU A 168 6.22 -15.50 5.60
N ILE A 169 5.26 -15.16 6.48
CA ILE A 169 4.81 -13.81 6.71
C ILE A 169 4.97 -13.50 8.18
N GLN A 170 5.69 -12.44 8.49
CA GLN A 170 5.96 -12.00 9.86
C GLN A 170 5.67 -10.51 10.03
N VAL A 171 5.27 -10.14 11.24
CA VAL A 171 5.21 -8.75 11.69
C VAL A 171 6.29 -8.53 12.74
N THR A 172 6.78 -7.30 12.85
CA THR A 172 7.81 -6.90 13.83
C THR A 172 7.62 -7.58 15.20
N GLY A 173 8.69 -8.15 15.72
CA GLY A 173 8.66 -8.94 16.96
C GLY A 173 8.46 -10.44 16.74
N GLY A 174 8.51 -10.91 15.49
CA GLY A 174 8.42 -12.34 15.17
C GLY A 174 7.01 -12.91 15.22
N VAL A 175 5.99 -12.08 15.13
CA VAL A 175 4.60 -12.52 15.08
C VAL A 175 4.33 -13.12 13.71
N ASN A 176 4.09 -14.42 13.65
CA ASN A 176 3.75 -15.12 12.41
C ASN A 176 2.29 -14.88 12.03
N ILE A 177 2.06 -14.60 10.75
CA ILE A 177 0.73 -14.46 10.17
C ILE A 177 0.37 -15.76 9.48
N SER A 178 -0.76 -16.33 9.87
CA SER A 178 -1.29 -17.57 9.30
C SER A 178 -2.42 -17.29 8.32
N SER A 179 -2.73 -18.24 7.47
CA SER A 179 -3.89 -18.21 6.58
C SER A 179 -5.22 -18.53 7.28
N ALA A 180 -5.18 -18.91 8.55
CA ALA A 180 -6.36 -19.43 9.25
C ALA A 180 -7.02 -18.43 10.21
N ALA A 181 -6.31 -17.37 10.61
CA ALA A 181 -6.82 -16.48 11.66
C ALA A 181 -6.35 -15.04 11.47
N ILE A 182 -7.23 -14.10 11.81
CA ILE A 182 -6.87 -12.69 11.89
C ILE A 182 -5.99 -12.49 13.12
N THR A 183 -4.81 -11.91 12.90
CA THR A 183 -3.85 -11.59 13.95
C THR A 183 -3.97 -10.11 14.30
N ARG A 184 -4.15 -9.81 15.59
CA ARG A 184 -4.15 -8.44 16.09
C ARG A 184 -2.74 -8.00 16.48
N ILE A 185 -2.33 -6.86 15.96
CA ILE A 185 -1.08 -6.17 16.32
C ILE A 185 -1.46 -4.90 17.10
N PRO A 186 -1.21 -4.84 18.41
CA PRO A 186 -1.63 -3.70 19.21
C PRO A 186 -0.82 -2.46 18.86
N GLY A 187 -1.49 -1.33 18.75
CA GLY A 187 -0.84 -0.03 18.66
C GLY A 187 -0.45 0.54 20.03
N LEU A 188 -0.21 1.83 20.08
CA LEU A 188 0.05 2.61 21.30
C LEU A 188 -1.10 3.62 21.49
N ASP A 189 -1.30 4.08 22.73
CA ASP A 189 -2.39 5.02 23.02
C ASP A 189 -2.07 6.42 22.50
N ASP A 190 -0.86 6.90 22.76
CA ASP A 190 -0.49 8.31 22.60
C ASP A 190 0.55 8.55 21.49
N ALA A 191 1.04 7.50 20.85
CA ALA A 191 2.06 7.59 19.82
C ALA A 191 1.80 6.65 18.65
N PRO A 192 2.23 6.99 17.44
CA PRO A 192 2.23 6.07 16.32
C PRO A 192 3.23 4.92 16.58
N ARG A 193 2.88 3.72 16.10
CA ARG A 193 3.76 2.56 16.13
C ARG A 193 4.10 2.11 14.72
N ILE A 194 5.37 2.07 14.38
CA ILE A 194 5.83 1.49 13.11
C ILE A 194 6.03 -0.01 13.29
N VAL A 195 5.48 -0.79 12.38
CA VAL A 195 5.67 -2.24 12.30
C VAL A 195 6.10 -2.62 10.88
N ASP A 196 6.96 -3.62 10.78
CA ASP A 196 7.33 -4.19 9.49
C ASP A 196 6.45 -5.42 9.21
N VAL A 197 5.82 -5.44 8.06
CA VAL A 197 5.23 -6.66 7.49
C VAL A 197 6.23 -7.23 6.51
N THR A 198 6.70 -8.42 6.79
CA THR A 198 7.79 -9.07 6.05
C THR A 198 7.30 -10.36 5.43
N VAL A 199 7.53 -10.53 4.13
CA VAL A 199 7.30 -11.79 3.42
C VAL A 199 8.66 -12.34 2.98
N THR A 200 8.93 -13.58 3.34
CA THR A 200 10.19 -14.26 3.01
C THR A 200 9.92 -15.37 2.01
N ALA A 201 10.64 -15.40 0.90
CA ALA A 201 10.56 -16.51 -0.05
C ALA A 201 11.01 -17.81 0.63
N PRO A 202 10.14 -18.83 0.76
CA PRO A 202 10.47 -20.05 1.48
C PRO A 202 11.33 -20.98 0.61
N ALA A 203 12.20 -21.76 1.26
CA ALA A 203 12.95 -22.82 0.62
C ALA A 203 12.11 -24.11 0.41
N VAL A 204 10.79 -24.02 0.58
CA VAL A 204 9.86 -25.14 0.42
C VAL A 204 8.92 -24.81 -0.72
N ALA A 205 8.81 -25.75 -1.68
CA ALA A 205 7.90 -25.61 -2.82
C ALA A 205 6.42 -25.65 -2.40
N ASP A 206 5.55 -25.33 -3.35
CA ASP A 206 4.09 -25.42 -3.25
C ASP A 206 3.45 -24.54 -2.15
N GLN A 207 4.18 -23.52 -1.71
CA GLN A 207 3.58 -22.47 -0.89
C GLN A 207 2.91 -21.45 -1.80
N VAL A 208 1.61 -21.22 -1.61
CA VAL A 208 0.83 -20.30 -2.44
C VAL A 208 0.34 -19.16 -1.58
N LEU A 209 0.70 -17.93 -1.94
CA LEU A 209 0.22 -16.70 -1.31
C LEU A 209 -0.76 -16.01 -2.25
N THR A 210 -2.03 -15.96 -1.85
CA THR A 210 -3.10 -15.36 -2.66
C THR A 210 -3.23 -13.86 -2.41
N TRP A 211 -3.23 -13.45 -1.14
CA TRP A 211 -3.26 -12.06 -0.71
C TRP A 211 -2.89 -11.93 0.78
N VAL A 212 -2.49 -10.75 1.16
CA VAL A 212 -2.36 -10.32 2.56
C VAL A 212 -3.22 -9.08 2.76
N ARG A 213 -3.96 -9.03 3.85
CA ARG A 213 -4.83 -7.92 4.19
C ARG A 213 -4.61 -7.45 5.60
N ALA A 214 -4.68 -6.15 5.76
CA ALA A 214 -4.70 -5.53 7.07
C ALA A 214 -5.68 -4.34 7.08
N ALA A 215 -6.25 -4.08 8.24
CA ALA A 215 -7.09 -2.92 8.50
C ALA A 215 -6.86 -2.41 9.92
N PHE A 216 -7.19 -1.15 10.17
CA PHE A 216 -7.16 -0.57 11.50
C PHE A 216 -8.53 -0.64 12.15
N THR A 217 -8.53 -0.78 13.48
CA THR A 217 -9.70 -0.57 14.33
C THR A 217 -9.32 0.33 15.48
N ALA A 218 -10.31 0.89 16.17
CA ALA A 218 -10.04 1.50 17.47
C ALA A 218 -9.37 0.48 18.39
N ARG A 219 -8.50 0.95 19.25
CA ARG A 219 -7.75 0.09 20.18
C ARG A 219 -8.69 -0.77 21.03
N GLY A 220 -8.42 -2.05 21.08
CA GLY A 220 -9.29 -3.02 21.74
C GLY A 220 -10.58 -3.33 20.98
N GLY A 221 -10.79 -2.74 19.80
CA GLY A 221 -11.94 -3.02 18.95
C GLY A 221 -11.95 -4.45 18.42
N ALA A 222 -13.14 -4.91 18.03
CA ALA A 222 -13.30 -6.20 17.36
C ALA A 222 -12.56 -6.21 16.02
N ALA A 223 -12.07 -7.38 15.63
CA ALA A 223 -11.48 -7.56 14.31
C ALA A 223 -12.49 -7.22 13.21
N PRO A 224 -12.12 -6.42 12.21
CA PRO A 224 -13.00 -6.15 11.09
C PRO A 224 -13.13 -7.40 10.23
N ASP A 225 -14.18 -7.47 9.42
CA ASP A 225 -14.30 -8.52 8.41
C ASP A 225 -13.27 -8.26 7.30
N LEU A 226 -12.17 -9.00 7.36
CA LEU A 226 -11.11 -8.95 6.34
C LEU A 226 -11.35 -9.96 5.20
N TRP A 227 -12.42 -10.78 5.27
CA TRP A 227 -12.76 -11.81 4.29
C TRP A 227 -13.66 -11.26 3.17
N PRO A 228 -13.90 -11.96 2.17
CA PRO A 228 -13.45 -12.00 0.78
C PRO A 228 -14.01 -10.90 -0.13
N TYR A 229 -14.80 -9.95 0.35
CA TYR A 229 -15.55 -9.00 -0.49
C TYR A 229 -14.86 -7.65 -0.71
N ALA A 230 -13.83 -7.36 0.06
CA ALA A 230 -13.03 -6.18 -0.22
C ALA A 230 -12.03 -6.52 -1.33
N THR A 231 -11.92 -5.67 -2.32
CA THR A 231 -10.90 -5.79 -3.34
C THR A 231 -9.52 -5.92 -2.67
N PRO A 232 -8.65 -6.84 -3.10
CA PRO A 232 -7.32 -7.01 -2.52
C PRO A 232 -6.41 -5.79 -2.77
N GLU A 233 -6.95 -4.74 -3.35
CA GLU A 233 -6.22 -3.53 -3.70
C GLU A 233 -5.75 -2.82 -2.45
N GLY A 234 -4.44 -2.86 -2.21
CA GLY A 234 -3.78 -2.09 -1.19
C GLY A 234 -3.50 -0.66 -1.65
N PHE A 235 -3.06 0.19 -0.71
CA PHE A 235 -2.55 1.53 -1.02
C PHE A 235 -1.04 1.49 -1.11
N GLY A 236 -0.50 1.94 -2.25
CA GLY A 236 0.92 2.18 -2.42
C GLY A 236 1.40 3.42 -1.67
N SER A 237 2.69 3.60 -1.65
CA SER A 237 3.29 4.88 -1.29
C SER A 237 2.86 5.93 -2.29
N MET A 238 2.69 7.16 -1.82
CA MET A 238 2.28 8.30 -2.63
C MET A 238 3.44 9.29 -2.77
N ARG A 239 3.44 10.05 -3.84
CA ARG A 239 4.28 11.25 -3.98
C ARG A 239 3.40 12.44 -4.31
N VAL A 240 3.85 13.62 -3.89
CA VAL A 240 3.23 14.87 -4.32
C VAL A 240 3.50 15.06 -5.82
N GLU A 241 2.45 15.26 -6.61
CA GLU A 241 2.63 15.61 -8.00
C GLU A 241 3.27 16.99 -8.09
N PRO A 242 4.40 17.13 -8.82
CA PRO A 242 5.12 18.40 -8.89
C PRO A 242 4.24 19.55 -9.36
N GLY A 243 4.25 20.64 -8.61
CA GLY A 243 3.43 21.84 -8.90
C GLY A 243 1.95 21.73 -8.55
N SER A 244 1.49 20.61 -7.96
CA SER A 244 0.07 20.44 -7.61
C SER A 244 -0.33 21.14 -6.31
N LEU A 245 0.61 21.47 -5.44
CA LEU A 245 0.30 22.18 -4.21
C LEU A 245 -0.05 23.65 -4.53
N ALA A 246 -1.33 23.99 -4.44
CA ALA A 246 -1.83 25.35 -4.59
C ALA A 246 -2.37 25.85 -3.25
N VAL A 247 -2.03 27.10 -2.91
CA VAL A 247 -2.48 27.75 -1.67
C VAL A 247 -3.12 29.08 -2.04
N THR A 248 -4.29 29.33 -1.49
CA THR A 248 -5.03 30.57 -1.71
C THR A 248 -5.50 31.16 -0.37
N GLY A 249 -5.33 32.46 -0.18
CA GLY A 249 -5.90 33.16 0.96
C GLY A 249 -7.42 33.34 0.77
N VAL A 250 -8.22 32.68 1.59
CA VAL A 250 -9.69 32.78 1.54
C VAL A 250 -10.17 34.04 2.25
N ASN A 251 -9.63 34.29 3.44
CA ASN A 251 -9.91 35.51 4.20
C ASN A 251 -8.66 35.95 4.97
N PRO A 252 -7.79 36.76 4.33
CA PRO A 252 -6.52 37.17 4.94
C PRO A 252 -6.69 37.94 6.25
N ALA A 253 -7.81 38.65 6.42
CA ALA A 253 -8.09 39.40 7.64
C ALA A 253 -8.29 38.48 8.86
N TYR A 254 -8.76 37.28 8.64
CA TYR A 254 -8.93 36.25 9.69
C TYR A 254 -7.84 35.15 9.64
N GLY A 255 -6.86 35.31 8.75
CA GLY A 255 -5.79 34.31 8.60
C GLY A 255 -6.27 32.95 8.12
N LEU A 256 -7.32 32.93 7.29
CA LEU A 256 -7.88 31.69 6.73
C LEU A 256 -7.38 31.46 5.31
N PHE A 257 -7.01 30.21 5.05
CA PHE A 257 -6.42 29.76 3.80
C PHE A 257 -7.16 28.54 3.24
N SER A 258 -7.04 28.31 1.95
CA SER A 258 -7.35 27.03 1.31
C SER A 258 -6.08 26.44 0.72
N ALA A 259 -6.05 25.12 0.66
CA ALA A 259 -4.96 24.38 0.01
C ALA A 259 -5.53 23.22 -0.80
N THR A 260 -4.91 22.94 -1.93
CA THR A 260 -5.16 21.73 -2.73
C THR A 260 -3.85 21.06 -3.05
N VAL A 261 -3.84 19.73 -3.11
CA VAL A 261 -2.68 18.95 -3.52
C VAL A 261 -3.13 17.67 -4.19
N THR A 262 -2.37 17.24 -5.18
CA THR A 262 -2.54 15.95 -5.83
C THR A 262 -1.43 15.02 -5.38
N LEU A 263 -1.81 13.86 -4.83
CA LEU A 263 -0.93 12.77 -4.48
C LEU A 263 -1.05 11.69 -5.56
N ARG A 264 0.08 11.17 -6.00
CA ARG A 264 0.15 10.10 -6.99
C ARG A 264 0.79 8.88 -6.40
N GLU A 265 0.14 7.73 -6.59
CA GLU A 265 0.70 6.44 -6.19
C GLU A 265 1.97 6.15 -6.98
N VAL A 266 3.03 5.80 -6.26
CA VAL A 266 4.30 5.40 -6.84
C VAL A 266 4.60 3.97 -6.44
N TRP A 267 5.09 3.22 -7.39
CA TRP A 267 5.54 1.86 -7.18
C TRP A 267 7.00 1.93 -6.78
N PRO A 268 7.41 1.34 -5.66
CA PRO A 268 8.79 1.45 -5.16
C PRO A 268 9.84 0.81 -6.08
N TRP A 269 9.43 0.29 -7.25
CA TRP A 269 10.29 -0.54 -8.11
C TRP A 269 10.28 -0.14 -9.59
N LEU A 270 9.84 1.08 -9.93
CA LEU A 270 9.99 1.63 -11.26
C LEU A 270 11.12 2.62 -11.32
#